data_8e8a99c36f5376b14a704b8364fe6c1a
#
_entry.id   8e8a99c36f5376b14a704b8364fe6c1a
#
_cell.length_a   1.000
_cell.length_b   1.000
_cell.length_c   1.000
_cell.angle_alpha   90.00
_cell.angle_beta   90.00
_cell.angle_gamma   90.00
#
_symmetry.space_group_name_H-M   'P 1'
#
loop_
_entity.id
_entity.type
_entity.pdbx_description
1 polymer ?
#
loop_
_entity_poly.entity_id
_entity_poly.type
_entity_poly.pdbx_seq_one_letter_code
_entity_poly.pdbx_strand_id
1 'polypeptide(L)'
;MKKKIPIILLNFTGVYELEAFASNKNIIHVDCRDMKGVDCYCDEEGREELHRRLAPFPAKAVHFIDSGDFHYLTEYWVSRIHEPFSLIVFDHHPDMQQPEWEGVVSCGGWVRDVLEKNPFVKHIIIVGASDELIAQVPDHLREKVLFYSQAEIDHHQAWPSKAGKLIHEPVYISIDKDVLRKQDAITDWSNGDMTLLQLQAVLRIIYDHEKVIGVDITGECSATLDYFSEVKDAAVNNLANEELLRMILKENNLSIYHNHP
;
A
#
# COMPACT_ATOMS: atom_id res chain seq x y z
N MET A 1 14.76 -25.51 -4.08
CA MET A 1 13.84 -24.70 -4.91
C MET A 1 13.59 -23.39 -4.20
N LYS A 2 13.91 -22.24 -4.81
CA LYS A 2 13.62 -20.91 -4.22
C LYS A 2 12.10 -20.75 -4.10
N LYS A 3 11.63 -20.41 -2.91
CA LYS A 3 10.21 -20.19 -2.66
C LYS A 3 9.87 -18.83 -3.33
N LYS A 4 9.11 -18.85 -4.43
CA LYS A 4 8.64 -17.62 -5.07
C LYS A 4 7.73 -16.89 -4.10
N ILE A 5 7.85 -15.57 -4.01
CA ILE A 5 6.90 -14.74 -3.26
C ILE A 5 5.52 -14.86 -3.94
N PRO A 6 4.44 -15.13 -3.21
CA PRO A 6 3.10 -15.15 -3.78
C PRO A 6 2.69 -13.76 -4.28
N ILE A 7 1.90 -13.72 -5.35
CA ILE A 7 1.28 -12.49 -5.86
C ILE A 7 -0.22 -12.72 -5.81
N ILE A 8 -0.93 -11.88 -5.08
CA ILE A 8 -2.35 -12.00 -4.80
C ILE A 8 -3.02 -10.73 -5.30
N LEU A 9 -4.09 -10.86 -6.06
CA LEU A 9 -4.87 -9.75 -6.59
C LEU A 9 -6.30 -9.88 -6.08
N LEU A 10 -6.75 -8.90 -5.32
CA LEU A 10 -8.09 -8.78 -4.79
C LEU A 10 -8.90 -7.91 -5.74
N ASN A 11 -9.96 -8.44 -6.32
CA ASN A 11 -10.78 -7.74 -7.30
C ASN A 11 -12.16 -7.42 -6.71
N PHE A 12 -12.38 -6.19 -6.28
CA PHE A 12 -13.65 -5.72 -5.71
C PHE A 12 -14.51 -5.01 -6.75
N THR A 13 -13.90 -4.23 -7.65
CA THR A 13 -14.62 -3.35 -8.58
C THR A 13 -14.69 -3.93 -9.99
N GLY A 14 -13.79 -4.85 -10.34
CA GLY A 14 -13.65 -5.38 -11.70
C GLY A 14 -12.61 -4.63 -12.54
N VAL A 15 -11.99 -3.56 -12.01
CA VAL A 15 -11.04 -2.70 -12.74
C VAL A 15 -9.89 -3.48 -13.38
N TYR A 16 -9.40 -4.51 -12.73
CA TYR A 16 -8.30 -5.34 -13.23
C TYR A 16 -8.62 -6.16 -14.49
N GLU A 17 -9.90 -6.27 -14.87
CA GLU A 17 -10.28 -6.94 -16.11
C GLU A 17 -9.80 -6.19 -17.37
N LEU A 18 -9.49 -4.90 -17.22
CA LEU A 18 -8.95 -4.04 -18.28
C LEU A 18 -7.42 -3.94 -18.27
N GLU A 19 -6.75 -4.57 -17.32
CA GLU A 19 -5.31 -4.46 -17.12
C GLU A 19 -4.56 -5.72 -17.54
N ALA A 20 -3.65 -5.59 -18.50
CA ALA A 20 -2.90 -6.71 -19.07
C ALA A 20 -2.01 -7.44 -18.05
N PHE A 21 -1.44 -6.71 -17.06
CA PHE A 21 -0.60 -7.32 -16.03
C PHE A 21 -1.34 -8.38 -15.22
N ALA A 22 -2.65 -8.18 -14.99
CA ALA A 22 -3.49 -9.10 -14.26
C ALA A 22 -3.63 -10.48 -14.95
N SER A 23 -3.40 -10.56 -16.26
CA SER A 23 -3.40 -11.83 -17.00
C SER A 23 -2.18 -12.72 -16.72
N ASN A 24 -1.24 -12.27 -15.86
CA ASN A 24 -0.05 -13.05 -15.52
C ASN A 24 -0.44 -14.29 -14.71
N LYS A 25 -0.12 -15.47 -15.27
CA LYS A 25 -0.47 -16.79 -14.68
C LYS A 25 0.15 -17.08 -13.28
N ASN A 26 1.08 -16.24 -12.80
CA ASN A 26 1.62 -16.36 -11.44
C ASN A 26 0.80 -15.55 -10.42
N ILE A 27 -0.17 -14.76 -10.85
CA ILE A 27 -1.07 -14.01 -9.98
C ILE A 27 -2.22 -14.91 -9.54
N ILE A 28 -2.49 -14.92 -8.26
CA ILE A 28 -3.64 -15.59 -7.66
C ILE A 28 -4.76 -14.56 -7.56
N HIS A 29 -5.83 -14.79 -8.31
CA HIS A 29 -7.01 -13.91 -8.30
C HIS A 29 -7.98 -14.31 -7.19
N VAL A 30 -8.43 -13.32 -6.43
CA VAL A 30 -9.49 -13.45 -5.43
C VAL A 30 -10.62 -12.53 -5.83
N ASP A 31 -11.74 -13.11 -6.26
CA ASP A 31 -12.94 -12.35 -6.60
C ASP A 31 -13.64 -11.89 -5.31
N CYS A 32 -13.78 -10.59 -5.16
CA CYS A 32 -14.40 -9.94 -4.01
C CYS A 32 -15.60 -9.07 -4.42
N ARG A 33 -16.04 -9.11 -5.68
CA ARG A 33 -17.11 -8.26 -6.22
C ARG A 33 -18.49 -8.52 -5.63
N ASP A 34 -18.70 -9.67 -5.03
CA ASP A 34 -19.94 -10.04 -4.36
C ASP A 34 -20.02 -9.53 -2.90
N MET A 35 -18.91 -9.00 -2.37
CA MET A 35 -18.83 -8.54 -0.99
C MET A 35 -19.62 -7.25 -0.77
N LYS A 36 -20.18 -7.10 0.42
CA LYS A 36 -20.95 -5.93 0.85
C LYS A 36 -20.39 -5.41 2.15
N GLY A 37 -20.60 -4.12 2.44
CA GLY A 37 -20.14 -3.48 3.66
C GLY A 37 -18.62 -3.36 3.75
N VAL A 38 -17.92 -3.30 2.60
CA VAL A 38 -16.45 -3.28 2.51
C VAL A 38 -15.91 -2.09 1.71
N ASP A 39 -16.78 -1.29 1.12
CA ASP A 39 -16.40 -0.15 0.28
C ASP A 39 -16.13 1.09 1.16
N CYS A 40 -14.93 1.63 1.10
CA CYS A 40 -14.43 2.75 1.92
C CYS A 40 -14.46 2.50 3.44
N TYR A 41 -15.50 1.86 3.91
CA TYR A 41 -15.73 1.45 5.31
C TYR A 41 -15.99 -0.05 5.38
N CYS A 42 -15.34 -0.72 6.33
CA CYS A 42 -15.55 -2.15 6.54
C CYS A 42 -16.32 -2.37 7.85
N ASP A 43 -17.57 -2.81 7.73
CA ASP A 43 -18.40 -3.21 8.88
C ASP A 43 -18.00 -4.58 9.44
N GLU A 44 -18.63 -5.00 10.53
CA GLU A 44 -18.31 -6.26 11.21
C GLU A 44 -18.57 -7.48 10.31
N GLU A 45 -19.67 -7.50 9.58
CA GLU A 45 -20.02 -8.59 8.64
C GLU A 45 -19.01 -8.67 7.48
N GLY A 46 -18.68 -7.52 6.88
CA GLY A 46 -17.67 -7.41 5.83
C GLY A 46 -16.30 -7.87 6.31
N ARG A 47 -15.89 -7.50 7.53
CA ARG A 47 -14.64 -7.90 8.15
C ARG A 47 -14.57 -9.43 8.36
N GLU A 48 -15.62 -10.05 8.88
CA GLU A 48 -15.67 -11.49 9.07
C GLU A 48 -15.54 -12.24 7.73
N GLU A 49 -16.26 -11.79 6.71
CA GLU A 49 -16.17 -12.37 5.37
C GLU A 49 -14.79 -12.18 4.74
N LEU A 50 -14.18 -10.99 4.88
CA LEU A 50 -12.80 -10.73 4.45
C LEU A 50 -11.82 -11.68 5.16
N HIS A 51 -11.91 -11.81 6.47
CA HIS A 51 -11.06 -12.72 7.24
C HIS A 51 -11.19 -14.17 6.74
N ARG A 52 -12.41 -14.63 6.50
CA ARG A 52 -12.67 -15.97 5.98
C ARG A 52 -12.07 -16.18 4.58
N ARG A 53 -12.26 -15.21 3.68
CA ARG A 53 -11.84 -15.27 2.27
C ARG A 53 -10.33 -15.15 2.13
N LEU A 54 -9.71 -14.31 2.92
CA LEU A 54 -8.28 -14.03 2.86
C LEU A 54 -7.42 -14.92 3.78
N ALA A 55 -8.02 -15.70 4.68
CA ALA A 55 -7.31 -16.59 5.59
C ALA A 55 -6.27 -17.53 4.90
N PRO A 56 -6.52 -18.08 3.69
CA PRO A 56 -5.57 -18.96 3.03
C PRO A 56 -4.28 -18.26 2.55
N PHE A 57 -4.28 -16.93 2.44
CA PHE A 57 -3.18 -16.18 1.84
C PHE A 57 -2.26 -15.59 2.92
N PRO A 58 -0.93 -15.59 2.70
CA PRO A 58 0.02 -15.07 3.67
C PRO A 58 0.12 -13.53 3.61
N ALA A 59 0.41 -12.89 4.75
CA ALA A 59 0.79 -11.47 4.79
C ALA A 59 2.13 -11.21 4.06
N LYS A 60 3.05 -12.20 4.05
CA LYS A 60 4.35 -12.11 3.35
C LYS A 60 4.19 -12.43 1.86
N ALA A 61 3.67 -11.48 1.11
CA ALA A 61 3.32 -11.60 -0.31
C ALA A 61 3.41 -10.23 -1.01
N VAL A 62 3.09 -10.20 -2.29
CA VAL A 62 2.70 -8.97 -3.01
C VAL A 62 1.19 -9.00 -3.17
N HIS A 63 0.50 -8.00 -2.66
CA HIS A 63 -0.95 -7.89 -2.76
C HIS A 63 -1.32 -6.69 -3.65
N PHE A 64 -2.19 -6.89 -4.61
CA PHE A 64 -2.90 -5.82 -5.31
C PHE A 64 -4.29 -5.72 -4.70
N ILE A 65 -4.68 -4.52 -4.25
CA ILE A 65 -5.85 -4.31 -3.37
C ILE A 65 -6.94 -3.45 -4.05
N ASP A 66 -6.96 -3.32 -5.37
CA ASP A 66 -7.98 -2.54 -6.07
C ASP A 66 -7.90 -1.01 -5.78
N SER A 67 -9.01 -0.30 -5.66
CA SER A 67 -9.02 1.14 -5.41
C SER A 67 -8.58 1.51 -4.00
N GLY A 68 -8.27 2.79 -3.79
CA GLY A 68 -7.90 3.33 -2.48
C GLY A 68 -8.98 3.14 -1.41
N ASP A 69 -10.24 2.92 -1.81
CA ASP A 69 -11.34 2.61 -0.89
C ASP A 69 -11.11 1.33 -0.07
N PHE A 70 -10.26 0.43 -0.58
CA PHE A 70 -9.90 -0.83 0.10
C PHE A 70 -8.53 -0.78 0.78
N HIS A 71 -7.86 0.39 0.87
CA HIS A 71 -6.53 0.51 1.46
C HIS A 71 -6.45 0.02 2.90
N TYR A 72 -7.54 0.06 3.66
CA TYR A 72 -7.63 -0.50 5.01
C TYR A 72 -7.28 -2.00 5.11
N LEU A 73 -7.27 -2.73 4.00
CA LEU A 73 -6.82 -4.14 3.98
C LEU A 73 -5.35 -4.31 4.34
N THR A 74 -4.55 -3.27 4.26
CA THR A 74 -3.19 -3.27 4.82
C THR A 74 -3.20 -3.58 6.31
N GLU A 75 -4.16 -3.03 7.08
CA GLU A 75 -4.34 -3.37 8.51
C GLU A 75 -4.54 -4.87 8.70
N TYR A 76 -5.40 -5.49 7.87
CA TYR A 76 -5.60 -6.93 7.90
C TYR A 76 -4.30 -7.72 7.68
N TRP A 77 -3.50 -7.35 6.68
CA TRP A 77 -2.26 -8.06 6.40
C TRP A 77 -1.24 -7.91 7.51
N VAL A 78 -1.03 -6.70 8.01
CA VAL A 78 -0.03 -6.44 9.06
C VAL A 78 -0.46 -6.95 10.42
N SER A 79 -1.77 -7.11 10.68
CA SER A 79 -2.26 -7.75 11.92
C SER A 79 -1.85 -9.21 12.05
N ARG A 80 -1.51 -9.87 10.94
CA ARG A 80 -1.05 -11.26 10.86
C ARG A 80 0.47 -11.42 10.98
N ILE A 81 1.20 -10.33 11.19
CA ILE A 81 2.63 -10.32 11.46
C ILE A 81 2.82 -10.31 12.97
N HIS A 82 3.37 -11.40 13.51
CA HIS A 82 3.55 -11.61 14.95
C HIS A 82 5.03 -11.51 15.37
N GLU A 83 5.81 -10.74 14.64
CA GLU A 83 7.21 -10.39 14.95
C GLU A 83 7.37 -8.87 14.78
N PRO A 84 8.33 -8.21 15.48
CA PRO A 84 8.56 -6.78 15.32
C PRO A 84 8.80 -6.41 13.85
N PHE A 85 8.13 -5.37 13.37
CA PHE A 85 8.28 -4.84 12.01
C PHE A 85 8.09 -3.33 12.00
N SER A 86 8.56 -2.68 10.92
CA SER A 86 8.28 -1.29 10.59
C SER A 86 7.36 -1.22 9.37
N LEU A 87 6.43 -0.27 9.36
CA LEU A 87 5.49 -0.04 8.26
C LEU A 87 5.91 1.23 7.50
N ILE A 88 6.08 1.11 6.19
CA ILE A 88 6.32 2.25 5.29
C ILE A 88 5.12 2.37 4.37
N VAL A 89 4.47 3.51 4.41
CA VAL A 89 3.28 3.83 3.61
C VAL A 89 3.64 4.92 2.60
N PHE A 90 3.46 4.66 1.33
CA PHE A 90 3.50 5.65 0.26
C PHE A 90 2.07 6.04 -0.04
N ASP A 91 1.71 7.29 0.21
CA ASP A 91 0.33 7.75 0.15
C ASP A 91 0.29 9.28 0.13
N HIS A 92 -0.63 9.84 -0.63
CA HIS A 92 -0.93 11.27 -0.57
C HIS A 92 -1.70 11.66 0.70
N HIS A 93 -2.37 10.70 1.33
CA HIS A 93 -3.15 10.84 2.55
C HIS A 93 -2.44 10.20 3.74
N PRO A 94 -2.56 10.76 4.95
CA PRO A 94 -1.99 10.15 6.16
C PRO A 94 -2.73 8.90 6.65
N ASP A 95 -3.99 8.73 6.26
CA ASP A 95 -4.90 7.65 6.71
C ASP A 95 -4.98 7.50 8.23
N MET A 96 -4.97 8.65 8.93
CA MET A 96 -4.99 8.74 10.39
C MET A 96 -6.24 9.44 10.94
N GLN A 97 -7.34 9.41 10.19
CA GLN A 97 -8.61 9.96 10.61
C GLN A 97 -9.19 9.18 11.80
N GLN A 98 -10.00 9.85 12.60
CA GLN A 98 -10.74 9.18 13.66
C GLN A 98 -11.89 8.38 13.04
N PRO A 99 -12.07 7.11 13.44
CA PRO A 99 -13.24 6.35 13.01
C PRO A 99 -14.54 7.08 13.38
N GLU A 100 -15.47 7.15 12.44
CA GLU A 100 -16.80 7.75 12.68
C GLU A 100 -17.68 6.85 13.53
N TRP A 101 -17.48 5.53 13.44
CA TRP A 101 -18.23 4.52 14.16
C TRP A 101 -17.30 3.52 14.86
N GLU A 102 -17.66 3.13 16.07
CA GLU A 102 -16.92 2.12 16.82
C GLU A 102 -16.97 0.76 16.10
N GLY A 103 -15.83 0.11 15.96
CA GLY A 103 -15.72 -1.21 15.33
C GLY A 103 -15.63 -1.20 13.79
N VAL A 104 -15.79 -0.05 13.15
CA VAL A 104 -15.65 0.10 11.70
C VAL A 104 -14.24 0.55 11.36
N VAL A 105 -13.60 -0.14 10.41
CA VAL A 105 -12.33 0.27 9.82
C VAL A 105 -12.60 1.05 8.54
N SER A 106 -11.83 2.10 8.26
CA SER A 106 -11.97 2.92 7.05
C SER A 106 -10.66 3.06 6.29
N CYS A 107 -10.78 3.32 4.98
CA CYS A 107 -9.62 3.64 4.14
C CYS A 107 -8.83 4.83 4.69
N GLY A 108 -9.47 5.88 5.17
CA GLY A 108 -8.81 7.07 5.73
C GLY A 108 -8.37 6.97 7.18
N GLY A 109 -8.56 5.83 7.87
CA GLY A 109 -8.26 5.70 9.32
C GLY A 109 -7.40 4.50 9.70
N TRP A 110 -7.05 3.62 8.77
CA TRP A 110 -6.41 2.35 9.05
C TRP A 110 -4.99 2.46 9.62
N VAL A 111 -4.22 3.48 9.22
CA VAL A 111 -2.86 3.71 9.77
C VAL A 111 -2.93 4.03 11.25
N ARG A 112 -3.92 4.83 11.67
CA ARG A 112 -4.17 5.07 13.10
C ARG A 112 -4.50 3.78 13.82
N ASP A 113 -5.35 2.94 13.25
CA ASP A 113 -5.72 1.65 13.85
C ASP A 113 -4.49 0.75 14.02
N VAL A 114 -3.61 0.67 13.04
CA VAL A 114 -2.33 -0.05 13.18
C VAL A 114 -1.47 0.55 14.28
N LEU A 115 -1.33 1.87 14.33
CA LEU A 115 -0.51 2.55 15.36
C LEU A 115 -1.02 2.29 16.78
N GLU A 116 -2.34 2.30 16.97
CA GLU A 116 -2.96 2.17 18.29
C GLU A 116 -3.14 0.72 18.75
N LYS A 117 -3.35 -0.22 17.81
CA LYS A 117 -3.81 -1.59 18.12
C LYS A 117 -2.78 -2.69 17.84
N ASN A 118 -1.81 -2.46 16.93
CA ASN A 118 -0.84 -3.50 16.57
C ASN A 118 0.40 -3.46 17.49
N PRO A 119 0.62 -4.47 18.36
CA PRO A 119 1.74 -4.45 19.32
C PRO A 119 3.09 -4.73 18.67
N PHE A 120 3.12 -5.20 17.43
CA PHE A 120 4.35 -5.59 16.73
C PHE A 120 4.92 -4.47 15.86
N VAL A 121 4.11 -3.48 15.45
CA VAL A 121 4.63 -2.32 14.70
C VAL A 121 5.54 -1.47 15.61
N LYS A 122 6.75 -1.17 15.13
CA LYS A 122 7.74 -0.38 15.86
C LYS A 122 7.81 1.04 15.36
N HIS A 123 7.83 1.21 14.07
CA HIS A 123 7.83 2.51 13.41
C HIS A 123 6.82 2.53 12.27
N ILE A 124 6.14 3.65 12.11
CA ILE A 124 5.32 3.95 10.94
C ILE A 124 5.94 5.15 10.25
N ILE A 125 6.15 5.04 8.95
CA ILE A 125 6.73 6.07 8.11
C ILE A 125 5.79 6.32 6.95
N ILE A 126 5.30 7.54 6.79
CA ILE A 126 4.41 7.94 5.70
C ILE A 126 5.18 8.85 4.75
N VAL A 127 5.13 8.52 3.46
CA VAL A 127 5.93 9.15 2.40
C VAL A 127 4.99 9.69 1.33
N GLY A 128 5.08 10.98 1.04
CA GLY A 128 4.32 11.63 -0.02
C GLY A 128 3.07 12.35 0.43
N ALA A 129 2.67 12.21 1.71
CA ALA A 129 1.48 12.90 2.20
C ALA A 129 1.63 14.43 2.11
N SER A 130 0.53 15.11 1.80
CA SER A 130 0.54 16.57 1.71
C SER A 130 0.71 17.22 3.08
N ASP A 131 1.46 18.32 3.14
CA ASP A 131 1.66 19.07 4.39
C ASP A 131 0.34 19.55 5.01
N GLU A 132 -0.65 19.87 4.18
CA GLU A 132 -1.98 20.28 4.61
C GLU A 132 -2.73 19.16 5.33
N LEU A 133 -2.65 17.93 4.82
CA LEU A 133 -3.29 16.76 5.42
C LEU A 133 -2.52 16.29 6.67
N ILE A 134 -1.19 16.35 6.65
CA ILE A 134 -0.35 16.07 7.83
C ILE A 134 -0.71 17.01 8.97
N ALA A 135 -0.95 18.30 8.68
CA ALA A 135 -1.33 19.30 9.70
C ALA A 135 -2.69 19.02 10.36
N GLN A 136 -3.56 18.24 9.73
CA GLN A 136 -4.85 17.82 10.28
C GLN A 136 -4.75 16.63 11.24
N VAL A 137 -3.62 15.90 11.21
CA VAL A 137 -3.39 14.78 12.14
C VAL A 137 -3.19 15.33 13.54
N PRO A 138 -3.91 14.84 14.57
CA PRO A 138 -3.74 15.26 15.95
C PRO A 138 -2.29 15.14 16.42
N ASP A 139 -1.78 16.15 17.16
CA ASP A 139 -0.37 16.23 17.57
C ASP A 139 0.13 14.94 18.25
N HIS A 140 -0.66 14.40 19.18
CA HIS A 140 -0.30 13.19 19.93
C HIS A 140 -0.14 11.91 19.08
N LEU A 141 -0.70 11.90 17.86
CA LEU A 141 -0.51 10.83 16.86
C LEU A 141 0.63 11.20 15.91
N ARG A 142 0.68 12.47 15.47
CA ARG A 142 1.69 12.97 14.55
C ARG A 142 3.11 12.80 15.09
N GLU A 143 3.31 12.96 16.40
CA GLU A 143 4.60 12.76 17.05
C GLU A 143 5.09 11.29 17.07
N LYS A 144 4.19 10.35 16.83
CA LYS A 144 4.50 8.91 16.84
C LYS A 144 4.82 8.34 15.44
N VAL A 145 4.61 9.13 14.40
CA VAL A 145 4.79 8.74 12.99
C VAL A 145 5.83 9.63 12.36
N LEU A 146 6.71 9.06 11.57
CA LEU A 146 7.66 9.82 10.77
C LEU A 146 7.04 10.16 9.42
N PHE A 147 6.89 11.44 9.15
CA PHE A 147 6.43 11.93 7.86
C PHE A 147 7.60 12.37 7.00
N TYR A 148 7.53 12.01 5.72
CA TYR A 148 8.26 12.62 4.62
C TYR A 148 7.22 13.21 3.69
N SER A 149 6.95 14.49 3.86
CA SER A 149 5.95 15.18 3.04
C SER A 149 6.40 15.28 1.58
N GLN A 150 5.45 15.54 0.70
CA GLN A 150 5.74 15.80 -0.71
C GLN A 150 6.77 16.92 -0.86
N ALA A 151 6.67 18.00 -0.08
CA ALA A 151 7.62 19.12 -0.12
C ALA A 151 9.05 18.67 0.26
N GLU A 152 9.22 17.81 1.25
CA GLU A 152 10.54 17.27 1.64
C GLU A 152 11.16 16.40 0.53
N ILE A 153 10.34 15.65 -0.21
CA ILE A 153 10.78 14.83 -1.36
C ILE A 153 11.26 15.73 -2.49
N ASP A 154 10.51 16.77 -2.81
CA ASP A 154 10.84 17.73 -3.89
C ASP A 154 12.12 18.50 -3.60
N HIS A 155 12.39 18.79 -2.33
CA HIS A 155 13.64 19.43 -1.90
C HIS A 155 14.83 18.48 -1.76
N HIS A 156 14.72 17.24 -2.24
CA HIS A 156 15.78 16.22 -2.20
C HIS A 156 16.35 16.00 -0.79
N GLN A 157 15.56 16.19 0.26
CA GLN A 157 15.97 15.86 1.61
C GLN A 157 16.16 14.34 1.71
N ALA A 158 17.37 13.95 2.04
CA ALA A 158 17.79 12.56 1.92
C ALA A 158 16.94 11.63 2.82
N TRP A 159 16.08 10.84 2.21
CA TRP A 159 15.40 9.70 2.83
C TRP A 159 16.30 8.88 3.79
N PRO A 160 17.57 8.51 3.40
CA PRO A 160 18.38 7.63 4.22
C PRO A 160 18.81 8.22 5.57
N SER A 161 18.80 9.54 5.75
CA SER A 161 19.39 10.15 6.93
C SER A 161 18.52 10.09 8.19
N LYS A 162 17.20 10.02 8.04
CA LYS A 162 16.26 9.93 9.16
C LYS A 162 15.72 8.51 9.33
N ALA A 163 15.13 7.91 8.29
CA ALA A 163 14.50 6.60 8.36
C ALA A 163 15.49 5.46 8.61
N GLY A 164 16.60 5.39 7.88
CA GLY A 164 17.59 4.34 8.02
C GLY A 164 18.32 4.31 9.37
N LYS A 165 18.17 5.35 10.22
CA LYS A 165 18.64 5.33 11.60
C LYS A 165 17.62 4.79 12.59
N LEU A 166 16.35 4.71 12.19
CA LEU A 166 15.24 4.29 13.06
C LEU A 166 14.84 2.84 12.80
N ILE A 167 14.94 2.38 11.56
CA ILE A 167 14.50 1.05 11.15
C ILE A 167 15.60 0.04 11.48
N HIS A 168 15.27 -0.95 12.29
CA HIS A 168 16.14 -2.09 12.61
C HIS A 168 15.39 -3.42 12.47
N GLU A 169 14.10 -3.35 12.22
CA GLU A 169 13.20 -4.48 12.05
C GLU A 169 12.91 -4.71 10.57
N PRO A 170 12.40 -5.90 10.19
CA PRO A 170 11.86 -6.12 8.85
C PRO A 170 10.76 -5.11 8.50
N VAL A 171 10.64 -4.78 7.22
CA VAL A 171 9.74 -3.73 6.73
C VAL A 171 8.57 -4.35 5.96
N TYR A 172 7.36 -3.89 6.24
CA TYR A 172 6.20 -4.04 5.38
C TYR A 172 5.97 -2.74 4.62
N ILE A 173 5.73 -2.81 3.32
CA ILE A 173 5.53 -1.64 2.46
C ILE A 173 4.07 -1.63 1.99
N SER A 174 3.39 -0.51 2.13
CA SER A 174 2.08 -0.24 1.56
C SER A 174 2.17 0.92 0.58
N ILE A 175 1.63 0.75 -0.62
CA ILE A 175 1.69 1.75 -1.70
C ILE A 175 0.27 2.06 -2.13
N ASP A 176 -0.22 3.26 -1.80
CA ASP A 176 -1.35 3.83 -2.53
C ASP A 176 -0.80 4.61 -3.73
N LYS A 177 -1.29 4.26 -4.92
CA LYS A 177 -0.85 4.93 -6.16
C LYS A 177 -1.30 6.38 -6.25
N ASP A 178 -2.18 6.84 -5.35
CA ASP A 178 -2.53 8.25 -5.28
C ASP A 178 -1.37 9.15 -4.81
N VAL A 179 -0.31 8.58 -4.21
CA VAL A 179 0.95 9.29 -3.99
C VAL A 179 1.57 9.79 -5.30
N LEU A 180 1.25 9.13 -6.41
CA LEU A 180 1.78 9.46 -7.73
C LEU A 180 1.00 10.61 -8.38
N ARG A 181 1.70 11.36 -9.24
CA ARG A 181 1.05 12.35 -10.09
C ARG A 181 0.11 11.68 -11.11
N LYS A 182 -0.90 12.40 -11.59
CA LYS A 182 -1.93 11.92 -12.53
C LYS A 182 -1.39 11.35 -13.84
N GLN A 183 -0.16 11.70 -14.24
CA GLN A 183 0.46 11.14 -15.44
C GLN A 183 0.97 9.72 -15.23
N ASP A 184 1.21 9.32 -13.97
CA ASP A 184 1.80 8.03 -13.61
C ASP A 184 0.76 7.09 -12.95
N ALA A 185 -0.35 7.62 -12.39
CA ALA A 185 -1.50 6.84 -11.92
C ALA A 185 -2.79 7.68 -11.94
N ILE A 186 -3.91 7.06 -12.26
CA ILE A 186 -5.25 7.64 -12.14
C ILE A 186 -5.98 6.93 -11.03
N THR A 187 -6.44 7.65 -10.03
CA THR A 187 -7.04 7.10 -8.82
C THR A 187 -8.37 7.76 -8.51
N ASP A 188 -9.20 7.11 -7.70
CA ASP A 188 -10.49 7.67 -7.25
C ASP A 188 -10.29 8.82 -6.24
N TRP A 189 -9.13 8.86 -5.58
CA TRP A 189 -8.76 9.88 -4.61
C TRP A 189 -7.83 10.95 -5.22
N SER A 190 -7.61 12.03 -4.48
CA SER A 190 -6.72 13.11 -4.94
C SER A 190 -5.27 12.62 -5.05
N ASN A 191 -4.65 12.85 -6.20
CA ASN A 191 -3.27 12.48 -6.45
C ASN A 191 -2.28 13.47 -5.83
N GLY A 192 -1.13 12.95 -5.41
CA GLY A 192 0.08 13.68 -5.10
C GLY A 192 0.86 14.08 -6.36
N ASP A 193 2.14 14.42 -6.17
CA ASP A 193 3.03 14.88 -7.24
C ASP A 193 4.26 13.98 -7.44
N MET A 194 4.39 12.89 -6.69
CA MET A 194 5.52 11.95 -6.84
C MET A 194 5.49 11.31 -8.22
N THR A 195 6.63 11.23 -8.88
CA THR A 195 6.75 10.46 -10.11
C THR A 195 6.97 8.98 -9.81
N LEU A 196 6.54 8.10 -10.71
CA LEU A 196 6.82 6.66 -10.59
C LEU A 196 8.33 6.37 -10.48
N LEU A 197 9.17 7.15 -11.14
CA LEU A 197 10.63 7.01 -11.04
C LEU A 197 11.16 7.39 -9.64
N GLN A 198 10.61 8.42 -8.99
CA GLN A 198 10.97 8.77 -7.63
C GLN A 198 10.55 7.67 -6.66
N LEU A 199 9.32 7.17 -6.76
CA LEU A 199 8.85 6.04 -5.97
C LEU A 199 9.78 4.82 -6.12
N GLN A 200 10.11 4.44 -7.36
CA GLN A 200 11.02 3.34 -7.64
C GLN A 200 12.43 3.58 -7.06
N ALA A 201 12.92 4.81 -7.08
CA ALA A 201 14.23 5.15 -6.50
C ALA A 201 14.23 4.95 -4.98
N VAL A 202 13.18 5.41 -4.29
CA VAL A 202 13.03 5.21 -2.83
C VAL A 202 12.87 3.73 -2.50
N LEU A 203 12.05 3.00 -3.23
CA LEU A 203 11.87 1.56 -3.04
C LEU A 203 13.20 0.80 -3.18
N ARG A 204 14.05 1.13 -4.15
CA ARG A 204 15.39 0.51 -4.28
C ARG A 204 16.23 0.75 -3.05
N ILE A 205 16.26 1.97 -2.53
CA ILE A 205 17.01 2.28 -1.30
C ILE A 205 16.50 1.43 -0.13
N ILE A 206 15.17 1.26 -0.01
CA ILE A 206 14.60 0.41 1.04
C ILE A 206 15.04 -1.05 0.84
N TYR A 207 14.93 -1.60 -0.36
CA TYR A 207 15.34 -2.98 -0.65
C TYR A 207 16.84 -3.23 -0.48
N ASP A 208 17.69 -2.21 -0.70
CA ASP A 208 19.15 -2.30 -0.55
C ASP A 208 19.57 -2.32 0.95
N HIS A 209 18.74 -1.75 1.83
CA HIS A 209 19.10 -1.56 3.24
C HIS A 209 18.23 -2.35 4.21
N GLU A 210 17.00 -2.70 3.81
CA GLU A 210 16.02 -3.27 4.72
C GLU A 210 15.52 -4.64 4.22
N LYS A 211 15.12 -5.48 5.15
CA LYS A 211 14.48 -6.76 4.84
C LYS A 211 12.99 -6.54 4.61
N VAL A 212 12.56 -6.44 3.37
CA VAL A 212 11.14 -6.34 3.02
C VAL A 212 10.45 -7.69 3.19
N ILE A 213 9.36 -7.74 3.94
CA ILE A 213 8.61 -8.95 4.27
C ILE A 213 7.27 -9.07 3.56
N GLY A 214 6.74 -7.99 3.03
CA GLY A 214 5.50 -7.95 2.25
C GLY A 214 5.31 -6.58 1.62
N VAL A 215 4.54 -6.53 0.55
CA VAL A 215 4.18 -5.30 -0.15
C VAL A 215 2.73 -5.37 -0.55
N ASP A 216 1.96 -4.32 -0.33
CA ASP A 216 0.67 -4.14 -1.00
C ASP A 216 0.64 -2.89 -1.87
N ILE A 217 -0.25 -2.91 -2.86
CA ILE A 217 -0.42 -1.86 -3.86
C ILE A 217 -1.91 -1.66 -4.05
N THR A 218 -2.39 -0.45 -3.86
CA THR A 218 -3.77 -0.02 -4.07
C THR A 218 -3.83 1.25 -4.93
N GLY A 219 -4.99 1.88 -5.05
CA GLY A 219 -5.17 3.13 -5.77
C GLY A 219 -5.49 2.91 -7.24
N GLU A 220 -6.39 1.97 -7.57
CA GLU A 220 -7.01 1.92 -8.88
C GLU A 220 -8.10 2.99 -9.02
N CYS A 221 -8.48 3.30 -10.26
CA CYS A 221 -9.63 4.13 -10.58
C CYS A 221 -10.81 3.23 -10.96
N SER A 222 -11.79 3.14 -10.07
CA SER A 222 -13.02 2.37 -10.26
C SER A 222 -14.20 3.23 -10.70
N ALA A 223 -14.18 4.52 -10.38
CA ALA A 223 -15.24 5.47 -10.67
C ALA A 223 -15.01 6.16 -12.02
N THR A 224 -15.49 5.54 -13.10
CA THR A 224 -15.37 6.10 -14.44
C THR A 224 -16.73 6.58 -14.99
N LEU A 225 -16.69 7.64 -15.81
CA LEU A 225 -17.89 8.23 -16.39
C LEU A 225 -18.36 7.51 -17.67
N ASP A 226 -17.43 6.86 -18.35
CA ASP A 226 -17.69 6.14 -19.59
C ASP A 226 -16.57 5.13 -19.90
N TYR A 227 -16.87 4.15 -20.76
CA TYR A 227 -15.95 3.08 -21.12
C TYR A 227 -14.63 3.54 -21.73
N PHE A 228 -14.59 4.64 -22.47
CA PHE A 228 -13.36 5.13 -23.09
C PHE A 228 -12.40 5.71 -22.03
N SER A 229 -12.95 6.46 -21.07
CA SER A 229 -12.20 6.94 -19.92
C SER A 229 -11.67 5.77 -19.11
N GLU A 230 -12.49 4.77 -18.82
CA GLU A 230 -12.13 3.56 -18.09
C GLU A 230 -10.92 2.83 -18.71
N VAL A 231 -10.98 2.56 -20.02
CA VAL A 231 -9.87 1.90 -20.75
C VAL A 231 -8.60 2.73 -20.71
N LYS A 232 -8.72 4.07 -20.82
CA LYS A 232 -7.55 4.97 -20.77
C LYS A 232 -6.91 4.98 -19.38
N ASP A 233 -7.73 5.07 -18.34
CA ASP A 233 -7.28 5.15 -16.95
C ASP A 233 -6.66 3.82 -16.51
N ALA A 234 -7.30 2.70 -16.86
CA ALA A 234 -6.74 1.37 -16.67
C ALA A 234 -5.41 1.17 -17.42
N ALA A 235 -5.23 1.76 -18.60
CA ALA A 235 -3.97 1.65 -19.33
C ALA A 235 -2.81 2.38 -18.61
N VAL A 236 -3.07 3.52 -17.96
CA VAL A 236 -2.07 4.22 -17.13
C VAL A 236 -1.73 3.38 -15.90
N ASN A 237 -2.74 2.88 -15.20
CA ASN A 237 -2.56 2.09 -14.00
C ASN A 237 -1.89 0.74 -14.28
N ASN A 238 -2.22 0.09 -15.41
CA ASN A 238 -1.54 -1.13 -15.85
C ASN A 238 -0.02 -0.93 -15.97
N LEU A 239 0.43 0.19 -16.56
CA LEU A 239 1.87 0.49 -16.67
C LEU A 239 2.52 0.66 -15.30
N ALA A 240 1.89 1.36 -14.38
CA ALA A 240 2.38 1.52 -13.02
C ALA A 240 2.46 0.16 -12.29
N ASN A 241 1.42 -0.66 -12.40
CA ASN A 241 1.35 -1.98 -11.79
C ASN A 241 2.42 -2.94 -12.35
N GLU A 242 2.62 -2.96 -13.68
CA GLU A 242 3.67 -3.76 -14.31
C GLU A 242 5.08 -3.34 -13.86
N GLU A 243 5.36 -2.05 -13.81
CA GLU A 243 6.66 -1.52 -13.42
C GLU A 243 6.96 -1.78 -11.93
N LEU A 244 5.98 -1.58 -11.04
CA LEU A 244 6.11 -1.86 -9.62
C LEU A 244 6.30 -3.36 -9.39
N LEU A 245 5.46 -4.21 -9.97
CA LEU A 245 5.57 -5.65 -9.84
C LEU A 245 6.91 -6.17 -10.34
N ARG A 246 7.36 -5.71 -11.52
CA ARG A 246 8.64 -6.11 -12.11
C ARG A 246 9.81 -5.74 -11.21
N MET A 247 9.78 -4.54 -10.65
CA MET A 247 10.80 -4.08 -9.71
C MET A 247 10.79 -4.91 -8.42
N ILE A 248 9.64 -5.03 -7.77
CA ILE A 248 9.49 -5.78 -6.51
C ILE A 248 9.99 -7.23 -6.67
N LEU A 249 9.63 -7.89 -7.75
CA LEU A 249 10.08 -9.27 -8.01
C LEU A 249 11.59 -9.36 -8.27
N LYS A 250 12.16 -8.36 -8.93
CA LYS A 250 13.61 -8.28 -9.15
C LYS A 250 14.34 -8.12 -7.83
N GLU A 251 13.96 -7.15 -7.00
CA GLU A 251 14.63 -6.86 -5.72
C GLU A 251 14.46 -8.03 -4.72
N ASN A 252 13.29 -8.65 -4.64
CA ASN A 252 13.10 -9.85 -3.82
C ASN A 252 13.99 -11.03 -4.29
N ASN A 253 14.30 -11.14 -5.57
CA ASN A 253 15.24 -12.15 -6.05
C ASN A 253 16.71 -11.78 -5.72
N LEU A 254 17.07 -10.51 -5.70
CA LEU A 254 18.41 -10.02 -5.35
C LEU A 254 18.67 -10.11 -3.84
N SER A 255 17.70 -9.75 -2.99
CA SER A 255 17.83 -9.84 -1.53
C SER A 255 18.13 -11.26 -1.03
N ILE A 256 17.75 -12.28 -1.79
CA ILE A 256 18.09 -13.68 -1.50
C ILE A 256 19.61 -13.94 -1.68
N TYR A 257 20.32 -13.16 -2.49
CA TYR A 257 21.77 -13.31 -2.70
C TYR A 257 22.63 -12.56 -1.65
N HIS A 258 22.09 -11.51 -1.03
CA HIS A 258 22.80 -10.71 -0.03
C HIS A 258 22.70 -11.27 1.41
N ASN A 259 21.79 -12.19 1.67
CA ASN A 259 21.54 -12.79 2.99
C ASN A 259 22.27 -14.13 3.23
N HIS A 260 23.38 -14.41 2.54
CA HIS A 260 24.29 -15.49 2.90
C HIS A 260 25.60 -14.89 3.42
N PRO A 261 25.99 -15.20 4.70
CA PRO A 261 27.29 -14.82 5.24
C PRO A 261 28.43 -15.48 4.51
#